data_296d7182b132d4f850a04c88e38558f1
#
_entry.id   296d7182b132d4f850a04c88e38558f1
#
_cell.length_a   1.000
_cell.length_b   1.000
_cell.length_c   1.000
_cell.angle_alpha   90.00
_cell.angle_beta   90.00
_cell.angle_gamma   90.00
#
_symmetry.space_group_name_H-M   'P 1'
#
loop_
_entity.id
_entity.type
_entity.pdbx_description
1 polymer ?
#
loop_
_entity_poly.entity_id
_entity_poly.type
_entity_poly.pdbx_seq_one_letter_code
_entity_poly.pdbx_strand_id
1 'polypeptide(L)'
;MVNWGIIGFGRMGKQYAGCFKKKNLNAKLVAIASRSYQKFKDKDNDIKYFNSYSDLIKCDLVDAIYISTLNNTHKDLVLEVEKYNKKILCEKPLGMNFHEVKELYNSFKDKQNYFNEAIAYRAHPQTFTLLDILKEKEFGRVKKIESSFGFRIKRIKKD
;
A
#
# COMPACT_ATOMS: atom_id res chain seq x y z
N MET A 1 -11.96 -12.21 -8.86
CA MET A 1 -11.11 -11.06 -9.25
C MET A 1 -11.24 -10.01 -8.16
N VAL A 2 -10.15 -9.44 -7.67
CA VAL A 2 -10.16 -8.43 -6.59
C VAL A 2 -10.22 -7.03 -7.20
N ASN A 3 -11.21 -6.24 -6.77
CA ASN A 3 -11.40 -4.85 -7.21
C ASN A 3 -10.67 -3.89 -6.27
N TRP A 4 -9.69 -3.18 -6.79
CA TRP A 4 -8.87 -2.25 -6.02
C TRP A 4 -9.33 -0.81 -6.14
N GLY A 5 -9.33 -0.10 -5.00
CA GLY A 5 -9.38 1.34 -4.92
C GLY A 5 -8.02 1.94 -4.52
N ILE A 6 -7.73 3.15 -4.96
CA ILE A 6 -6.53 3.90 -4.55
C ILE A 6 -6.96 5.19 -3.85
N ILE A 7 -6.51 5.37 -2.62
CA ILE A 7 -6.63 6.64 -1.87
C ILE A 7 -5.29 7.37 -1.92
N GLY A 8 -5.29 8.58 -2.51
CA GLY A 8 -4.08 9.36 -2.76
C GLY A 8 -3.45 9.02 -4.12
N PHE A 9 -3.60 9.90 -5.11
CA PHE A 9 -3.11 9.65 -6.48
C PHE A 9 -1.87 10.50 -6.81
N GLY A 10 -0.91 10.50 -5.86
CA GLY A 10 0.43 11.04 -6.01
C GLY A 10 1.36 10.13 -6.81
N ARG A 11 2.67 10.26 -6.60
CA ARG A 11 3.68 9.44 -7.28
C ARG A 11 3.47 7.94 -7.05
N MET A 12 3.29 7.52 -5.79
CA MET A 12 3.13 6.11 -5.43
C MET A 12 1.80 5.55 -5.94
N GLY A 13 0.69 6.27 -5.76
CA GLY A 13 -0.61 5.86 -6.31
C GLY A 13 -0.60 5.65 -7.81
N LYS A 14 0.06 6.52 -8.58
CA LYS A 14 0.24 6.37 -10.04
C LYS A 14 1.10 5.16 -10.40
N GLN A 15 2.18 4.92 -9.65
CA GLN A 15 3.04 3.76 -9.86
C GLN A 15 2.28 2.47 -9.60
N TYR A 16 1.51 2.39 -8.52
CA TYR A 16 0.68 1.25 -8.19
C TYR A 16 -0.43 1.01 -9.22
N ALA A 17 -1.12 2.07 -9.68
CA ALA A 17 -2.09 1.98 -10.76
C ALA A 17 -1.49 1.40 -12.05
N GLY A 18 -0.23 1.69 -12.34
CA GLY A 18 0.49 1.13 -13.50
C GLY A 18 0.65 -0.40 -13.44
N CYS A 19 0.63 -0.99 -12.25
CA CYS A 19 0.74 -2.45 -12.09
C CYS A 19 -0.47 -3.18 -12.67
N PHE A 20 -1.66 -2.59 -12.64
CA PHE A 20 -2.91 -3.19 -13.14
C PHE A 20 -2.98 -3.28 -14.68
N LYS A 21 -2.05 -2.64 -15.39
CA LYS A 21 -1.92 -2.77 -16.85
C LYS A 21 -1.28 -4.10 -17.29
N LYS A 22 -0.70 -4.86 -16.37
CA LYS A 22 -0.12 -6.17 -16.66
C LYS A 22 -1.22 -7.19 -16.95
N LYS A 23 -1.01 -8.03 -17.96
CA LYS A 23 -1.93 -9.13 -18.29
C LYS A 23 -1.89 -10.22 -17.20
N ASN A 24 -2.98 -10.95 -17.07
CA ASN A 24 -3.13 -12.11 -16.18
C ASN A 24 -3.08 -11.81 -14.67
N LEU A 25 -3.51 -10.62 -14.25
CA LEU A 25 -3.75 -10.34 -12.84
C LEU A 25 -5.15 -10.78 -12.42
N ASN A 26 -5.27 -11.44 -11.27
CA ASN A 26 -6.57 -11.67 -10.63
C ASN A 26 -7.03 -10.43 -9.83
N ALA A 27 -6.76 -9.25 -10.37
CA ALA A 27 -7.04 -7.96 -9.76
C ALA A 27 -7.24 -6.89 -10.82
N LYS A 28 -8.10 -5.92 -10.55
CA LYS A 28 -8.31 -4.73 -11.39
C LYS A 28 -8.44 -3.47 -10.54
N LEU A 29 -8.04 -2.34 -11.11
CA LEU A 29 -8.28 -1.01 -10.54
C LEU A 29 -9.66 -0.54 -10.97
N VAL A 30 -10.53 -0.24 -10.00
CA VAL A 30 -11.93 0.20 -10.27
C VAL A 30 -12.23 1.59 -9.73
N ALA A 31 -11.41 2.11 -8.80
CA ALA A 31 -11.70 3.39 -8.16
C ALA A 31 -10.41 4.15 -7.78
N ILE A 32 -10.45 5.47 -7.88
CA ILE A 32 -9.37 6.37 -7.44
C ILE A 32 -9.99 7.54 -6.68
N ALA A 33 -9.51 7.81 -5.47
CA ALA A 33 -9.84 9.01 -4.72
C ALA A 33 -8.63 9.93 -4.57
N SER A 34 -8.79 11.22 -4.91
CA SER A 34 -7.73 12.20 -4.84
C SER A 34 -8.28 13.60 -4.64
N ARG A 35 -7.64 14.41 -3.82
CA ARG A 35 -7.94 15.85 -3.70
C ARG A 35 -7.78 16.60 -5.04
N SER A 36 -7.00 16.04 -5.95
CA SER A 36 -6.80 16.57 -7.30
C SER A 36 -7.57 15.79 -8.36
N TYR A 37 -8.71 15.16 -8.02
CA TYR A 37 -9.44 14.26 -8.91
C TYR A 37 -9.82 14.92 -10.24
N GLN A 38 -10.10 16.21 -10.27
CA GLN A 38 -10.42 16.97 -11.49
C GLN A 38 -9.32 16.84 -12.57
N LYS A 39 -8.06 16.62 -12.17
CA LYS A 39 -6.95 16.41 -13.12
C LYS A 39 -6.94 15.03 -13.76
N PHE A 40 -7.74 14.10 -13.23
CA PHE A 40 -7.70 12.69 -13.60
C PHE A 40 -9.06 12.15 -14.02
N LYS A 41 -10.18 12.82 -13.65
CA LYS A 41 -11.51 12.43 -14.10
C LYS A 41 -11.51 12.34 -15.64
N ASP A 42 -12.28 11.44 -16.16
CA ASP A 42 -12.44 11.22 -17.60
C ASP A 42 -11.20 10.68 -18.34
N LYS A 43 -10.16 10.24 -17.64
CA LYS A 43 -8.98 9.61 -18.28
C LYS A 43 -9.16 8.13 -18.59
N ASP A 44 -10.03 7.47 -17.86
CA ASP A 44 -10.34 6.06 -18.04
C ASP A 44 -11.80 5.84 -17.61
N ASN A 45 -12.64 5.42 -18.53
CA ASN A 45 -14.08 5.26 -18.32
C ASN A 45 -14.40 4.05 -17.42
N ASP A 46 -13.46 3.10 -17.27
CA ASP A 46 -13.63 1.92 -16.44
C ASP A 46 -13.28 2.19 -14.97
N ILE A 47 -12.76 3.38 -14.65
CA ILE A 47 -12.35 3.77 -13.30
C ILE A 47 -13.27 4.87 -12.76
N LYS A 48 -13.87 4.64 -11.59
CA LYS A 48 -14.59 5.68 -10.86
C LYS A 48 -13.63 6.63 -10.15
N TYR A 49 -13.85 7.93 -10.31
CA TYR A 49 -13.03 8.95 -9.68
C TYR A 49 -13.81 9.69 -8.59
N PHE A 50 -13.22 9.80 -7.41
CA PHE A 50 -13.80 10.45 -6.24
C PHE A 50 -12.93 11.64 -5.78
N ASN A 51 -13.56 12.71 -5.32
CA ASN A 51 -12.89 13.82 -4.62
C ASN A 51 -12.81 13.60 -3.11
N SER A 52 -13.58 12.66 -2.59
CA SER A 52 -13.66 12.27 -1.19
C SER A 52 -13.07 10.87 -0.98
N TYR A 53 -12.23 10.72 0.03
CA TYR A 53 -11.71 9.41 0.43
C TYR A 53 -12.81 8.53 1.02
N SER A 54 -13.69 9.11 1.81
CA SER A 54 -14.82 8.42 2.43
C SER A 54 -15.79 7.84 1.39
N ASP A 55 -16.03 8.55 0.27
CA ASP A 55 -16.90 8.04 -0.78
C ASP A 55 -16.31 6.81 -1.50
N LEU A 56 -14.99 6.80 -1.70
CA LEU A 56 -14.32 5.61 -2.23
C LEU A 56 -14.38 4.46 -1.22
N ILE A 57 -14.16 4.73 0.07
CA ILE A 57 -14.21 3.72 1.14
C ILE A 57 -15.58 3.05 1.20
N LYS A 58 -16.65 3.82 1.02
CA LYS A 58 -18.04 3.33 1.02
C LYS A 58 -18.47 2.64 -0.28
N CYS A 59 -17.66 2.72 -1.33
CA CYS A 59 -18.02 2.18 -2.64
C CYS A 59 -18.04 0.65 -2.62
N ASP A 60 -19.21 0.04 -2.85
CA ASP A 60 -19.41 -1.42 -2.83
C ASP A 60 -18.64 -2.18 -3.91
N LEU A 61 -18.23 -1.49 -4.99
CA LEU A 61 -17.41 -2.10 -6.03
C LEU A 61 -15.97 -2.38 -5.60
N VAL A 62 -15.52 -1.83 -4.48
CA VAL A 62 -14.13 -1.90 -4.02
C VAL A 62 -13.99 -2.96 -2.95
N ASP A 63 -13.12 -3.96 -3.18
CA ASP A 63 -12.81 -5.04 -2.24
C ASP A 63 -11.58 -4.72 -1.40
N ALA A 64 -10.60 -4.03 -2.00
CA ALA A 64 -9.31 -3.73 -1.40
C ALA A 64 -8.89 -2.29 -1.67
N ILE A 65 -8.25 -1.65 -0.72
CA ILE A 65 -7.82 -0.25 -0.82
C ILE A 65 -6.31 -0.14 -0.62
N TYR A 66 -5.66 0.53 -1.57
CA TYR A 66 -4.28 0.98 -1.43
C TYR A 66 -4.25 2.44 -0.96
N ILE A 67 -3.64 2.69 0.20
CA ILE A 67 -3.51 4.02 0.80
C ILE A 67 -2.11 4.54 0.51
N SER A 68 -2.01 5.66 -0.24
CA SER A 68 -0.74 6.31 -0.61
C SER A 68 -0.81 7.83 -0.47
N THR A 69 -1.33 8.26 0.65
CA THR A 69 -1.46 9.66 1.06
C THR A 69 -0.21 10.16 1.79
N LEU A 70 -0.31 11.24 2.56
CA LEU A 70 0.76 11.69 3.44
C LEU A 70 0.83 10.82 4.69
N ASN A 71 2.03 10.60 5.22
CA ASN A 71 2.29 9.67 6.32
C ASN A 71 1.41 9.92 7.55
N ASN A 72 1.18 11.19 7.89
CA ASN A 72 0.38 11.61 9.05
C ASN A 72 -1.13 11.32 8.89
N THR A 73 -1.57 10.84 7.74
CA THR A 73 -2.98 10.47 7.50
C THR A 73 -3.20 8.97 7.43
N HIS A 74 -2.14 8.17 7.45
CA HIS A 74 -2.23 6.73 7.26
C HIS A 74 -3.07 6.06 8.35
N LYS A 75 -2.78 6.33 9.62
CA LYS A 75 -3.49 5.73 10.74
C LYS A 75 -5.00 5.93 10.64
N ASP A 76 -5.42 7.19 10.50
CA ASP A 76 -6.85 7.53 10.51
C ASP A 76 -7.58 6.93 9.31
N LEU A 77 -6.97 6.93 8.14
CA LEU A 77 -7.52 6.31 6.94
C LEU A 77 -7.61 4.78 7.06
N VAL A 78 -6.60 4.14 7.64
CA VAL A 78 -6.63 2.69 7.90
C VAL A 78 -7.78 2.33 8.83
N LEU A 79 -7.97 3.07 9.93
CA LEU A 79 -9.08 2.85 10.87
C LEU A 79 -10.45 3.17 10.24
N GLU A 80 -10.52 4.13 9.32
CA GLU A 80 -11.76 4.40 8.59
C GLU A 80 -12.09 3.26 7.63
N VAL A 81 -11.13 2.78 6.84
CA VAL A 81 -11.32 1.66 5.89
C VAL A 81 -11.72 0.37 6.63
N GLU A 82 -11.13 0.14 7.79
CA GLU A 82 -11.40 -1.03 8.63
C GLU A 82 -12.88 -1.17 8.98
N LYS A 83 -13.58 -0.06 9.27
CA LYS A 83 -15.02 -0.04 9.58
C LYS A 83 -15.90 -0.60 8.46
N TYR A 84 -15.41 -0.61 7.24
CA TYR A 84 -16.11 -1.12 6.05
C TYR A 84 -15.63 -2.51 5.62
N ASN A 85 -14.84 -3.18 6.47
CA ASN A 85 -14.36 -4.55 6.27
C ASN A 85 -13.64 -4.78 4.92
N LYS A 86 -12.97 -3.74 4.39
CA LYS A 86 -12.19 -3.83 3.16
C LYS A 86 -10.74 -4.22 3.45
N LYS A 87 -10.11 -4.93 2.52
CA LYS A 87 -8.68 -5.27 2.61
C LYS A 87 -7.82 -4.03 2.44
N ILE A 88 -6.71 -3.95 3.18
CA ILE A 88 -5.90 -2.73 3.25
C ILE A 88 -4.44 -3.03 2.91
N LEU A 89 -3.90 -2.26 1.98
CA LEU A 89 -2.47 -2.10 1.75
C LEU A 89 -2.12 -0.62 1.97
N CYS A 90 -1.38 -0.32 3.03
CA CYS A 90 -1.01 1.07 3.35
C CYS A 90 0.47 1.31 3.10
N GLU A 91 0.81 2.46 2.48
CA GLU A 91 2.20 2.87 2.30
C GLU A 91 2.94 3.03 3.63
N LYS A 92 4.22 2.84 3.52
CA LYS A 92 5.15 3.04 4.64
C LYS A 92 5.46 4.54 4.84
N PRO A 93 5.74 4.99 6.06
CA PRO A 93 5.53 4.28 7.32
C PRO A 93 4.05 4.21 7.66
N LEU A 94 3.66 3.12 8.32
CA LEU A 94 2.26 2.85 8.67
C LEU A 94 1.66 3.88 9.63
N GLY A 95 2.49 4.42 10.51
CA GLY A 95 2.16 5.50 11.45
C GLY A 95 3.38 6.38 11.70
N MET A 96 3.16 7.53 12.34
CA MET A 96 4.19 8.52 12.62
C MET A 96 5.06 8.15 13.84
N ASN A 97 4.59 7.22 14.67
CA ASN A 97 5.27 6.78 15.88
C ASN A 97 4.77 5.41 16.35
N PHE A 98 5.44 4.87 17.36
CA PHE A 98 5.12 3.56 17.95
C PHE A 98 3.67 3.48 18.46
N HIS A 99 3.15 4.53 19.08
CA HIS A 99 1.80 4.52 19.67
C HIS A 99 0.72 4.36 18.62
N GLU A 100 0.83 5.08 17.51
CA GLU A 100 -0.07 4.96 16.37
C GLU A 100 -0.06 3.54 15.77
N VAL A 101 1.14 2.97 15.56
CA VAL A 101 1.28 1.62 15.02
C VAL A 101 0.73 0.58 16.00
N LYS A 102 0.95 0.76 17.31
CA LYS A 102 0.41 -0.13 18.34
C LYS A 102 -1.11 -0.07 18.40
N GLU A 103 -1.71 1.11 18.24
CA GLU A 103 -3.16 1.29 18.14
C GLU A 103 -3.74 0.51 16.95
N LEU A 104 -3.13 0.64 15.78
CA LEU A 104 -3.49 -0.12 14.59
C LEU A 104 -3.37 -1.63 14.83
N TYR A 105 -2.23 -2.08 15.35
CA TYR A 105 -2.03 -3.49 15.66
C TYR A 105 -3.13 -4.03 16.57
N ASN A 106 -3.47 -3.31 17.65
CA ASN A 106 -4.53 -3.73 18.57
C ASN A 106 -5.91 -3.75 17.90
N SER A 107 -6.17 -2.85 16.96
CA SER A 107 -7.42 -2.82 16.21
C SER A 107 -7.60 -4.02 15.27
N PHE A 108 -6.50 -4.61 14.78
CA PHE A 108 -6.54 -5.69 13.79
C PHE A 108 -6.18 -7.08 14.32
N LYS A 109 -5.55 -7.19 15.51
CA LYS A 109 -4.97 -8.46 16.02
C LYS A 109 -5.96 -9.62 16.10
N ASP A 110 -7.24 -9.34 16.37
CA ASP A 110 -8.29 -10.36 16.55
C ASP A 110 -9.26 -10.41 15.34
N LYS A 111 -8.92 -9.71 14.24
CA LYS A 111 -9.78 -9.61 13.06
C LYS A 111 -9.23 -10.43 11.90
N GLN A 112 -10.13 -11.04 11.14
CA GLN A 112 -9.76 -11.77 9.91
C GLN A 112 -9.52 -10.84 8.71
N ASN A 113 -9.50 -9.52 8.92
CA ASN A 113 -9.27 -8.57 7.85
C ASN A 113 -7.82 -8.58 7.41
N TYR A 114 -7.61 -8.61 6.10
CA TYR A 114 -6.28 -8.48 5.53
C TYR A 114 -5.81 -7.03 5.60
N PHE A 115 -4.75 -6.80 6.38
CA PHE A 115 -4.09 -5.53 6.53
C PHE A 115 -2.57 -5.68 6.42
N ASN A 116 -1.95 -4.90 5.54
CA ASN A 116 -0.51 -4.96 5.31
C ASN A 116 0.08 -3.56 5.11
N GLU A 117 1.30 -3.38 5.63
CA GLU A 117 2.16 -2.25 5.29
C GLU A 117 2.92 -2.54 3.99
N ALA A 118 2.99 -1.57 3.09
CA ALA A 118 3.62 -1.71 1.78
C ALA A 118 5.16 -1.66 1.86
N ILE A 119 5.75 -2.63 2.55
CA ILE A 119 7.20 -2.83 2.63
C ILE A 119 7.64 -3.70 1.45
N ALA A 120 8.07 -3.06 0.36
CA ALA A 120 8.28 -3.69 -0.94
C ALA A 120 9.24 -4.89 -0.90
N TYR A 121 10.35 -4.81 -0.15
CA TYR A 121 11.32 -5.91 -0.10
C TYR A 121 10.76 -7.19 0.52
N ARG A 122 9.73 -7.10 1.39
CA ARG A 122 9.11 -8.28 2.00
C ARG A 122 8.38 -9.17 0.99
N ALA A 123 7.97 -8.61 -0.13
CA ALA A 123 7.33 -9.34 -1.23
C ALA A 123 8.32 -9.67 -2.37
N HIS A 124 9.61 -9.36 -2.22
CA HIS A 124 10.61 -9.60 -3.25
C HIS A 124 11.12 -11.04 -3.20
N PRO A 125 11.26 -11.75 -4.34
CA PRO A 125 11.77 -13.13 -4.39
C PRO A 125 13.11 -13.32 -3.66
N GLN A 126 14.02 -12.37 -3.78
CA GLN A 126 15.30 -12.38 -3.06
C GLN A 126 15.14 -12.54 -1.55
N THR A 127 14.12 -11.90 -0.94
CA THR A 127 13.87 -12.01 0.49
C THR A 127 13.43 -13.43 0.87
N PHE A 128 12.57 -14.04 0.06
CA PHE A 128 12.15 -15.43 0.28
C PHE A 128 13.34 -16.38 0.14
N THR A 129 14.14 -16.27 -0.92
CA THR A 129 15.35 -17.07 -1.10
C THR A 129 16.31 -16.92 0.08
N LEU A 130 16.55 -15.68 0.55
CA LEU A 130 17.40 -15.44 1.71
C LEU A 130 16.86 -16.12 2.98
N LEU A 131 15.55 -16.01 3.22
CA LEU A 131 14.92 -16.64 4.38
C LEU A 131 14.99 -18.16 4.31
N ASP A 132 14.88 -18.76 3.14
CA ASP A 132 15.01 -20.21 2.96
C ASP A 132 16.45 -20.67 3.22
N ILE A 133 17.45 -19.98 2.66
CA ILE A 133 18.88 -20.24 2.95
C ILE A 133 19.17 -20.15 4.45
N LEU A 134 18.59 -19.15 5.15
CA LEU A 134 18.81 -18.99 6.59
C LEU A 134 18.12 -20.06 7.45
N LYS A 135 17.11 -20.76 6.93
CA LYS A 135 16.49 -21.92 7.58
C LYS A 135 17.30 -23.19 7.41
N GLU A 136 18.12 -23.27 6.37
CA GLU A 136 18.96 -24.44 6.12
C GLU A 136 20.06 -24.51 7.19
N LYS A 137 20.17 -25.70 7.84
CA LYS A 137 21.14 -25.92 8.92
C LYS A 137 22.61 -25.90 8.46
N GLU A 138 22.83 -25.98 7.16
CA GLU A 138 24.18 -26.02 6.55
C GLU A 138 25.03 -24.80 6.86
N PHE A 139 24.41 -23.61 6.97
CA PHE A 139 25.12 -22.35 7.28
C PHE A 139 25.29 -22.10 8.78
N GLY A 140 24.67 -22.91 9.62
CA GLY A 140 24.73 -22.76 11.06
C GLY A 140 24.02 -21.48 11.55
N ARG A 141 24.49 -20.97 12.70
CA ARG A 141 23.87 -19.80 13.35
C ARG A 141 24.37 -18.49 12.74
N VAL A 142 23.44 -17.61 12.32
CA VAL A 142 23.77 -16.24 11.92
C VAL A 142 24.45 -15.50 13.06
N LYS A 143 25.65 -14.98 12.83
CA LYS A 143 26.44 -14.21 13.82
C LYS A 143 26.43 -12.72 13.54
N LYS A 144 26.38 -12.33 12.26
CA LYS A 144 26.42 -10.92 11.85
C LYS A 144 25.62 -10.74 10.57
N ILE A 145 24.91 -9.62 10.47
CA ILE A 145 24.24 -9.17 9.25
C ILE A 145 24.76 -7.76 8.98
N GLU A 146 25.26 -7.55 7.78
CA GLU A 146 25.63 -6.24 7.25
C GLU A 146 24.83 -5.99 5.98
N SER A 147 24.17 -4.85 5.90
CA SER A 147 23.43 -4.45 4.71
C SER A 147 23.66 -2.99 4.38
N SER A 148 23.69 -2.67 3.10
CA SER A 148 23.73 -1.31 2.61
C SER A 148 22.68 -1.10 1.53
N PHE A 149 22.02 0.05 1.57
CA PHE A 149 21.07 0.45 0.55
C PHE A 149 21.33 1.90 0.17
N GLY A 150 21.46 2.17 -1.11
CA GLY A 150 21.72 3.50 -1.60
C GLY A 150 21.23 3.70 -3.03
N PHE A 151 20.93 4.93 -3.37
CA PHE A 151 20.59 5.32 -4.74
C PHE A 151 21.08 6.75 -5.03
N ARG A 152 21.34 7.02 -6.29
CA ARG A 152 21.73 8.35 -6.74
C ARG A 152 20.51 9.24 -6.82
N ILE A 153 20.47 10.30 -6.00
CA ILE A 153 19.48 11.37 -6.13
C ILE A 153 19.89 12.25 -7.30
N LYS A 154 19.06 12.32 -8.35
CA LYS A 154 19.22 13.36 -9.38
C LYS A 154 18.98 14.72 -8.70
N ARG A 155 19.89 15.70 -8.88
CA ARG A 155 19.70 17.05 -8.36
C ARG A 155 18.30 17.54 -8.69
N ILE A 156 17.53 17.88 -7.66
CA ILE A 156 16.28 18.61 -7.81
C ILE A 156 16.71 19.98 -8.32
N LYS A 157 16.32 20.35 -9.55
CA LYS A 157 16.43 21.76 -9.99
C LYS A 157 15.61 22.55 -8.97
N LYS A 158 16.26 23.45 -8.25
CA LYS A 158 15.54 24.49 -7.50
C LYS A 158 14.97 25.43 -8.57
N ASP A 159 13.65 25.44 -8.71
CA ASP A 159 12.92 26.48 -9.40
C ASP A 159 13.00 27.76 -8.59
#